data_d56612e760c68168fdda8182527e4485
#
_entry.id   d56612e760c68168fdda8182527e4485
#
_cell.length_a   1.000
_cell.length_b   1.000
_cell.length_c   1.000
_cell.angle_alpha   90.00
_cell.angle_beta   90.00
_cell.angle_gamma   90.00
#
_symmetry.space_group_name_H-M   'P 1'
#
loop_
_entity.id
_entity.type
_entity.pdbx_description
1 polymer ?
#
loop_
_entity_poly.entity_id
_entity_poly.type
_entity_poly.pdbx_seq_one_letter_code
_entity_poly.pdbx_strand_id
1 'polypeptide(L)'
;MSIKKRLEYEDIVSDILDNVEFKKLHLEPHHGISRYDHVLRVSKVSYFLAKNLKLGHLEEITRAALLHDFYFDKDLTEYDAYEKLSIHPKAALKEASKYYNLTDLEKDVIVKHMYPHTKDKPKYMGSYLVSISDKLVATYEMVRFKVSLRLGIYLIFIYNVVSIRMQQ
;
A
#
# COMPACT_ATOMS: atom_id res chain seq x y z
N MET A 1 -35.07 -16.42 -2.73
CA MET A 1 -34.25 -15.23 -2.36
C MET A 1 -32.85 -15.72 -2.06
N SER A 2 -31.90 -15.56 -3.00
CA SER A 2 -30.52 -16.04 -2.84
C SER A 2 -29.85 -15.19 -1.76
N ILE A 3 -29.40 -15.83 -0.68
CA ILE A 3 -28.55 -15.19 0.34
C ILE A 3 -27.23 -14.90 -0.37
N LYS A 4 -27.02 -13.64 -0.75
CA LYS A 4 -25.74 -13.18 -1.28
C LYS A 4 -24.72 -13.37 -0.17
N LYS A 5 -23.89 -14.42 -0.25
CA LYS A 5 -22.81 -14.70 0.70
C LYS A 5 -22.00 -13.41 0.85
N ARG A 6 -21.90 -12.90 2.08
CA ARG A 6 -21.13 -11.69 2.38
C ARG A 6 -19.67 -12.09 2.22
N LEU A 7 -19.00 -11.56 1.17
CA LEU A 7 -17.57 -11.80 0.97
C LEU A 7 -16.80 -11.15 2.13
N GLU A 8 -16.05 -11.96 2.85
CA GLU A 8 -15.11 -11.48 3.85
C GLU A 8 -13.81 -11.05 3.16
N TYR A 9 -13.00 -10.24 3.84
CA TYR A 9 -11.77 -9.69 3.27
C TYR A 9 -10.83 -10.80 2.78
N GLU A 10 -10.64 -11.83 3.59
CA GLU A 10 -9.76 -12.97 3.33
C GLU A 10 -10.18 -13.74 2.08
N ASP A 11 -11.49 -13.92 1.85
CA ASP A 11 -12.01 -14.58 0.64
C ASP A 11 -11.64 -13.82 -0.65
N ILE A 12 -11.58 -12.47 -0.56
CA ILE A 12 -11.29 -11.59 -1.70
C ILE A 12 -9.82 -11.61 -2.09
N VAL A 13 -8.92 -11.71 -1.12
CA VAL A 13 -7.49 -11.46 -1.32
C VAL A 13 -6.61 -12.70 -1.25
N SER A 14 -7.17 -13.87 -0.91
CA SER A 14 -6.40 -15.09 -0.64
C SER A 14 -5.48 -15.48 -1.80
N ASP A 15 -5.96 -15.45 -3.03
CA ASP A 15 -5.20 -15.79 -4.23
C ASP A 15 -3.99 -14.84 -4.46
N ILE A 16 -4.13 -13.56 -4.11
CA ILE A 16 -3.04 -12.58 -4.20
C ILE A 16 -2.03 -12.82 -3.08
N LEU A 17 -2.51 -13.03 -1.85
CA LEU A 17 -1.63 -13.26 -0.70
C LEU A 17 -0.87 -14.60 -0.82
N ASP A 18 -1.40 -15.57 -1.54
CA ASP A 18 -0.73 -16.85 -1.78
C ASP A 18 0.28 -16.81 -2.94
N ASN A 19 0.23 -15.78 -3.77
CA ASN A 19 1.16 -15.62 -4.89
C ASN A 19 2.60 -15.42 -4.40
N VAL A 20 3.52 -16.28 -4.87
CA VAL A 20 4.94 -16.28 -4.46
C VAL A 20 5.65 -14.99 -4.88
N GLU A 21 5.34 -14.45 -6.06
CA GLU A 21 5.95 -13.19 -6.51
C GLU A 21 5.45 -12.01 -5.69
N PHE A 22 4.16 -11.98 -5.37
CA PHE A 22 3.60 -10.94 -4.50
C PHE A 22 4.23 -10.96 -3.10
N LYS A 23 4.50 -12.15 -2.54
CA LYS A 23 5.20 -12.29 -1.25
C LYS A 23 6.61 -11.68 -1.24
N LYS A 24 7.28 -11.55 -2.39
CA LYS A 24 8.60 -10.90 -2.47
C LYS A 24 8.57 -9.42 -2.11
N LEU A 25 7.39 -8.76 -2.11
CA LEU A 25 7.23 -7.39 -1.61
C LEU A 25 7.65 -7.21 -0.14
N HIS A 26 7.78 -8.30 0.63
CA HIS A 26 8.39 -8.25 1.97
C HIS A 26 9.85 -7.75 1.94
N LEU A 27 10.55 -7.95 0.83
CA LEU A 27 11.95 -7.54 0.64
C LEU A 27 12.08 -6.11 0.12
N GLU A 28 10.99 -5.50 -0.34
CA GLU A 28 10.98 -4.15 -0.89
C GLU A 28 10.72 -3.13 0.23
N PRO A 29 11.64 -2.18 0.48
CA PRO A 29 11.46 -1.18 1.54
C PRO A 29 10.42 -0.12 1.14
N HIS A 30 9.62 0.31 2.12
CA HIS A 30 8.62 1.37 1.93
C HIS A 30 8.37 2.11 3.26
N HIS A 31 8.65 3.41 3.34
CA HIS A 31 8.36 4.28 4.51
C HIS A 31 8.71 3.68 5.90
N GLY A 32 9.78 2.88 5.99
CA GLY A 32 10.20 2.25 7.25
C GLY A 32 9.54 0.90 7.57
N ILE A 33 8.79 0.36 6.62
CA ILE A 33 8.21 -1.00 6.64
C ILE A 33 8.45 -1.68 5.29
N SER A 34 7.94 -2.91 5.11
CA SER A 34 7.93 -3.54 3.79
C SER A 34 6.78 -3.01 2.92
N ARG A 35 6.97 -3.01 1.60
CA ARG A 35 5.89 -2.69 0.65
C ARG A 35 4.72 -3.67 0.79
N TYR A 36 4.97 -4.92 1.11
CA TYR A 36 3.94 -5.90 1.44
C TYR A 36 3.02 -5.43 2.57
N ASP A 37 3.60 -4.96 3.70
CA ASP A 37 2.82 -4.48 4.84
C ASP A 37 2.03 -3.22 4.50
N HIS A 38 2.61 -2.33 3.68
CA HIS A 38 1.95 -1.13 3.19
C HIS A 38 0.70 -1.48 2.38
N VAL A 39 0.84 -2.25 1.30
CA VAL A 39 -0.30 -2.60 0.43
C VAL A 39 -1.39 -3.38 1.17
N LEU A 40 -0.99 -4.23 2.13
CA LEU A 40 -1.94 -4.95 2.98
C LEU A 40 -2.77 -3.99 3.84
N ARG A 41 -2.16 -2.95 4.43
CA ARG A 41 -2.87 -1.92 5.19
C ARG A 41 -3.79 -1.09 4.31
N VAL A 42 -3.29 -0.63 3.15
CA VAL A 42 -4.08 0.14 2.20
C VAL A 42 -5.31 -0.65 1.75
N SER A 43 -5.14 -1.94 1.43
CA SER A 43 -6.23 -2.82 1.03
C SER A 43 -7.27 -3.00 2.14
N LYS A 44 -6.85 -3.22 3.39
CA LYS A 44 -7.76 -3.34 4.55
C LYS A 44 -8.54 -2.05 4.82
N VAL A 45 -7.87 -0.89 4.75
CA VAL A 45 -8.52 0.42 4.92
C VAL A 45 -9.51 0.65 3.79
N SER A 46 -9.13 0.38 2.54
CA SER A 46 -10.00 0.53 1.36
C SER A 46 -11.22 -0.38 1.44
N TYR A 47 -11.04 -1.65 1.82
CA TYR A 47 -12.15 -2.58 2.07
C TYR A 47 -13.12 -2.06 3.12
N PHE A 48 -12.60 -1.64 4.28
CA PHE A 48 -13.41 -1.12 5.37
C PHE A 48 -14.22 0.10 4.93
N LEU A 49 -13.58 1.07 4.28
CA LEU A 49 -14.23 2.28 3.80
C LEU A 49 -15.27 1.98 2.70
N ALA A 50 -14.91 1.18 1.69
CA ALA A 50 -15.83 0.82 0.61
C ALA A 50 -17.07 0.09 1.14
N LYS A 51 -16.89 -0.83 2.10
CA LYS A 51 -17.97 -1.58 2.74
C LYS A 51 -18.92 -0.67 3.52
N ASN A 52 -18.37 0.26 4.34
CA ASN A 52 -19.18 1.17 5.16
C ASN A 52 -19.89 2.24 4.31
N LEU A 53 -19.25 2.74 3.25
CA LEU A 53 -19.82 3.67 2.30
C LEU A 53 -20.78 2.99 1.31
N LYS A 54 -20.93 1.66 1.39
CA LYS A 54 -21.75 0.84 0.49
C LYS A 54 -21.44 1.06 -0.99
N LEU A 55 -20.16 1.24 -1.30
CA LEU A 55 -19.74 1.35 -2.69
C LEU A 55 -19.94 0.01 -3.40
N GLY A 56 -20.37 0.07 -4.67
CA GLY A 56 -20.32 -1.10 -5.54
C GLY A 56 -18.89 -1.57 -5.77
N HIS A 57 -18.73 -2.77 -6.33
CA HIS A 57 -17.41 -3.30 -6.71
C HIS A 57 -16.43 -3.49 -5.55
N LEU A 58 -16.92 -3.87 -4.37
CA LEU A 58 -16.12 -4.05 -3.16
C LEU A 58 -14.90 -4.98 -3.38
N GLU A 59 -15.12 -6.08 -4.11
CA GLU A 59 -14.07 -7.05 -4.44
C GLU A 59 -12.98 -6.39 -5.30
N GLU A 60 -13.35 -5.77 -6.42
CA GLU A 60 -12.41 -5.13 -7.34
C GLU A 60 -11.61 -4.01 -6.65
N ILE A 61 -12.28 -3.16 -5.84
CA ILE A 61 -11.62 -2.09 -5.08
C ILE A 61 -10.58 -2.68 -4.10
N THR A 62 -10.95 -3.74 -3.39
CA THR A 62 -10.09 -4.38 -2.39
C THR A 62 -8.87 -5.04 -3.02
N ARG A 63 -9.06 -5.78 -4.11
CA ARG A 63 -7.99 -6.43 -4.87
C ARG A 63 -7.05 -5.43 -5.50
N ALA A 64 -7.60 -4.40 -6.15
CA ALA A 64 -6.79 -3.35 -6.76
C ALA A 64 -5.99 -2.55 -5.73
N ALA A 65 -6.57 -2.29 -4.55
CA ALA A 65 -5.86 -1.67 -3.44
C ALA A 65 -4.70 -2.54 -2.92
N LEU A 66 -4.80 -3.87 -3.00
CA LEU A 66 -3.68 -4.75 -2.66
C LEU A 66 -2.59 -4.75 -3.74
N LEU A 67 -2.98 -4.60 -5.01
CA LEU A 67 -2.08 -4.66 -6.16
C LEU A 67 -1.51 -3.30 -6.58
N HIS A 68 -1.93 -2.17 -5.99
CA HIS A 68 -1.61 -0.83 -6.48
C HIS A 68 -0.10 -0.55 -6.56
N ASP A 69 0.69 -1.14 -5.66
CA ASP A 69 2.15 -1.03 -5.56
C ASP A 69 2.86 -2.38 -5.77
N PHE A 70 2.26 -3.28 -6.53
CA PHE A 70 2.90 -4.55 -6.89
C PHE A 70 3.96 -4.34 -7.99
N TYR A 71 5.10 -3.77 -7.60
CA TYR A 71 6.28 -3.58 -8.45
C TYR A 71 7.56 -3.79 -7.64
N PHE A 72 8.70 -3.93 -8.32
CA PHE A 72 10.00 -4.13 -7.70
C PHE A 72 10.93 -2.96 -8.02
N ASP A 73 11.71 -2.50 -7.04
CA ASP A 73 12.63 -1.36 -7.19
C ASP A 73 13.69 -1.59 -8.28
N LYS A 74 14.09 -2.85 -8.49
CA LYS A 74 15.01 -3.23 -9.58
C LYS A 74 14.51 -2.83 -10.98
N ASP A 75 13.19 -2.77 -11.18
CA ASP A 75 12.58 -2.42 -12.47
C ASP A 75 12.53 -0.89 -12.70
N LEU A 76 12.92 -0.11 -11.68
CA LEU A 76 12.87 1.36 -11.68
C LEU A 76 14.24 2.01 -11.39
N THR A 77 15.34 1.27 -11.54
CA THR A 77 16.69 1.76 -11.21
C THR A 77 17.15 2.91 -12.09
N GLU A 78 16.62 3.02 -13.30
CA GLU A 78 16.96 4.06 -14.28
C GLU A 78 16.31 5.42 -14.01
N TYR A 79 15.32 5.47 -13.06
CA TYR A 79 14.51 6.64 -12.81
C TYR A 79 14.89 7.31 -11.49
N ASP A 80 14.85 8.64 -11.46
CA ASP A 80 15.01 9.39 -10.24
C ASP A 80 13.78 9.27 -9.31
N ALA A 81 13.88 9.82 -8.08
CA ALA A 81 12.82 9.72 -7.08
C ALA A 81 11.51 10.40 -7.52
N TYR A 82 11.59 11.46 -8.31
CA TYR A 82 10.41 12.19 -8.79
C TYR A 82 9.75 11.45 -9.96
N GLU A 83 10.53 10.95 -10.89
CA GLU A 83 10.05 10.14 -12.01
C GLU A 83 9.36 8.87 -11.53
N LYS A 84 9.91 8.20 -10.50
CA LYS A 84 9.32 7.02 -9.89
C LYS A 84 7.87 7.24 -9.45
N LEU A 85 7.50 8.45 -8.97
CA LEU A 85 6.11 8.75 -8.58
C LEU A 85 5.11 8.62 -9.74
N SER A 86 5.55 8.83 -10.97
CA SER A 86 4.68 8.72 -12.15
C SER A 86 4.78 7.39 -12.87
N ILE A 87 5.88 6.63 -12.65
CA ILE A 87 6.19 5.41 -13.39
C ILE A 87 5.81 4.16 -12.63
N HIS A 88 5.97 4.12 -11.28
CA HIS A 88 5.67 2.92 -10.51
C HIS A 88 4.21 2.44 -10.67
N PRO A 89 3.16 3.29 -10.85
CA PRO A 89 1.81 2.79 -11.07
C PRO A 89 1.69 1.95 -12.35
N LYS A 90 2.45 2.32 -13.39
CA LYS A 90 2.49 1.58 -14.65
C LYS A 90 3.29 0.28 -14.50
N ALA A 91 4.36 0.31 -13.72
CA ALA A 91 5.14 -0.89 -13.38
C ALA A 91 4.28 -1.87 -12.58
N ALA A 92 3.52 -1.39 -11.58
CA ALA A 92 2.59 -2.20 -10.80
C ALA A 92 1.50 -2.82 -11.68
N LEU A 93 0.91 -2.05 -12.59
CA LEU A 93 -0.06 -2.58 -13.55
C LEU A 93 0.55 -3.68 -14.42
N LYS A 94 1.75 -3.45 -14.95
CA LYS A 94 2.47 -4.42 -15.77
C LYS A 94 2.74 -5.71 -15.01
N GLU A 95 3.19 -5.61 -13.76
CA GLU A 95 3.48 -6.76 -12.91
C GLU A 95 2.21 -7.53 -12.56
N ALA A 96 1.18 -6.85 -12.05
CA ALA A 96 -0.09 -7.46 -11.71
C ALA A 96 -0.78 -8.17 -12.90
N SER A 97 -0.68 -7.59 -14.11
CA SER A 97 -1.27 -8.16 -15.33
C SER A 97 -0.61 -9.48 -15.79
N LYS A 98 0.55 -9.85 -15.24
CA LYS A 98 1.17 -11.16 -15.52
C LYS A 98 0.41 -12.31 -14.84
N TYR A 99 -0.26 -12.02 -13.73
CA TYR A 99 -0.85 -13.02 -12.83
C TYR A 99 -2.38 -12.95 -12.79
N TYR A 100 -2.95 -11.75 -13.05
CA TYR A 100 -4.37 -11.51 -12.86
C TYR A 100 -5.01 -10.88 -14.10
N ASN A 101 -6.22 -11.33 -14.43
CA ASN A 101 -7.04 -10.68 -15.46
C ASN A 101 -7.79 -9.50 -14.83
N LEU A 102 -7.18 -8.32 -14.88
CA LEU A 102 -7.67 -7.13 -14.21
C LEU A 102 -8.84 -6.49 -14.96
N THR A 103 -9.86 -6.07 -14.22
CA THR A 103 -10.98 -5.28 -14.74
C THR A 103 -10.55 -3.85 -15.05
N ASP A 104 -11.39 -3.09 -15.75
CA ASP A 104 -11.11 -1.68 -16.05
C ASP A 104 -11.06 -0.82 -14.79
N LEU A 105 -11.84 -1.15 -13.74
CA LEU A 105 -11.79 -0.48 -12.46
C LEU A 105 -10.46 -0.79 -11.74
N GLU A 106 -10.03 -2.05 -11.70
CA GLU A 106 -8.76 -2.42 -11.08
C GLU A 106 -7.57 -1.74 -11.76
N LYS A 107 -7.55 -1.69 -13.09
CA LYS A 107 -6.53 -0.97 -13.86
C LYS A 107 -6.52 0.53 -13.53
N ASP A 108 -7.71 1.16 -13.47
CA ASP A 108 -7.83 2.58 -13.14
C ASP A 108 -7.33 2.87 -11.72
N VAL A 109 -7.68 2.02 -10.74
CA VAL A 109 -7.15 2.12 -9.37
C VAL A 109 -5.64 2.08 -9.38
N ILE A 110 -5.05 1.03 -9.96
CA ILE A 110 -3.60 0.80 -9.95
C ILE A 110 -2.87 1.96 -10.62
N VAL A 111 -3.31 2.40 -11.82
CA VAL A 111 -2.58 3.43 -12.57
C VAL A 111 -2.75 4.82 -11.96
N LYS A 112 -3.88 5.11 -11.28
CA LYS A 112 -4.22 6.46 -10.86
C LYS A 112 -4.19 6.68 -9.34
N HIS A 113 -3.69 5.71 -8.57
CA HIS A 113 -3.61 5.85 -7.11
C HIS A 113 -2.75 7.05 -6.68
N MET A 114 -1.79 7.48 -7.51
CA MET A 114 -0.95 8.65 -7.21
C MET A 114 -1.65 10.01 -7.38
N TYR A 115 -2.90 10.06 -7.84
CA TYR A 115 -3.66 11.31 -7.86
C TYR A 115 -3.77 11.91 -6.43
N PRO A 116 -3.64 13.24 -6.22
CA PRO A 116 -3.42 14.31 -7.19
C PRO A 116 -1.95 14.62 -7.52
N HIS A 117 -0.97 13.83 -7.06
CA HIS A 117 0.44 14.05 -7.42
C HIS A 117 0.67 13.90 -8.93
N THR A 118 -0.03 12.98 -9.57
CA THR A 118 -0.13 12.90 -11.02
C THR A 118 -1.38 13.63 -11.50
N LYS A 119 -1.35 14.13 -12.76
CA LYS A 119 -2.48 14.89 -13.34
C LYS A 119 -3.64 13.99 -13.79
N ASP A 120 -3.41 12.70 -13.90
CA ASP A 120 -4.38 11.73 -14.41
C ASP A 120 -5.47 11.46 -13.36
N LYS A 121 -6.64 12.02 -13.59
CA LYS A 121 -7.79 11.89 -12.67
C LYS A 121 -8.33 10.45 -12.69
N PRO A 122 -8.66 9.89 -11.51
CA PRO A 122 -9.43 8.66 -11.40
C PRO A 122 -10.77 8.73 -12.12
N LYS A 123 -11.18 7.63 -12.73
CA LYS A 123 -12.45 7.51 -13.44
C LYS A 123 -13.56 7.00 -12.52
N TYR A 124 -13.22 6.19 -11.52
CA TYR A 124 -14.16 5.52 -10.64
C TYR A 124 -14.04 6.03 -9.20
N MET A 125 -15.14 6.01 -8.44
CA MET A 125 -15.15 6.36 -7.01
C MET A 125 -14.22 5.45 -6.19
N GLY A 126 -14.12 4.16 -6.55
CA GLY A 126 -13.18 3.23 -5.94
C GLY A 126 -11.72 3.68 -6.09
N SER A 127 -11.36 4.24 -7.25
CA SER A 127 -10.00 4.75 -7.50
C SER A 127 -9.67 5.97 -6.63
N TYR A 128 -10.63 6.89 -6.43
CA TYR A 128 -10.45 8.01 -5.47
C TYR A 128 -10.30 7.49 -4.05
N LEU A 129 -11.14 6.52 -3.66
CA LEU A 129 -11.08 5.95 -2.31
C LEU A 129 -9.73 5.29 -2.04
N VAL A 130 -9.21 4.49 -2.96
CA VAL A 130 -7.90 3.85 -2.79
C VAL A 130 -6.78 4.89 -2.76
N SER A 131 -6.81 5.90 -3.63
CA SER A 131 -5.86 7.01 -3.63
C SER A 131 -5.82 7.75 -2.27
N ILE A 132 -6.97 7.98 -1.65
CA ILE A 132 -7.06 8.60 -0.31
C ILE A 132 -6.54 7.62 0.75
N SER A 133 -6.94 6.35 0.70
CA SER A 133 -6.51 5.33 1.66
C SER A 133 -5.00 5.15 1.66
N ASP A 134 -4.38 5.11 0.48
CA ASP A 134 -2.94 5.06 0.31
C ASP A 134 -2.24 6.22 1.03
N LYS A 135 -2.65 7.46 0.77
CA LYS A 135 -2.04 8.65 1.37
C LYS A 135 -2.22 8.72 2.88
N LEU A 136 -3.39 8.30 3.39
CA LEU A 136 -3.63 8.22 4.83
C LEU A 136 -2.71 7.19 5.48
N VAL A 137 -2.59 6.01 4.89
CA VAL A 137 -1.73 4.93 5.39
C VAL A 137 -0.26 5.36 5.32
N ALA A 138 0.22 5.88 4.19
CA ALA A 138 1.59 6.35 4.02
C ALA A 138 1.95 7.46 5.03
N THR A 139 1.04 8.41 5.26
CA THR A 139 1.23 9.46 6.27
C THR A 139 1.34 8.87 7.67
N TYR A 140 0.45 7.96 8.05
CA TYR A 140 0.51 7.27 9.33
C TYR A 140 1.84 6.51 9.52
N GLU A 141 2.30 5.80 8.50
CA GLU A 141 3.55 5.04 8.53
C GLU A 141 4.77 5.93 8.69
N MET A 142 4.84 7.03 7.95
CA MET A 142 5.93 8.01 8.07
C MET A 142 5.97 8.66 9.47
N VAL A 143 4.81 9.05 10.03
CA VAL A 143 4.73 9.64 11.36
C VAL A 143 5.17 8.63 12.41
N ARG A 144 4.65 7.40 12.34
CA ARG A 144 5.02 6.32 13.26
C ARG A 144 6.53 6.04 13.23
N PHE A 145 7.12 5.95 12.04
CA PHE A 145 8.55 5.71 11.87
C PHE A 145 9.38 6.85 12.50
N LYS A 146 9.05 8.10 12.21
CA LYS A 146 9.75 9.28 12.77
C LYS A 146 9.65 9.34 14.30
N VAL A 147 8.49 9.05 14.86
CA VAL A 147 8.27 9.02 16.31
C VAL A 147 9.10 7.90 16.95
N SER A 148 9.06 6.70 16.39
CA SER A 148 9.82 5.55 16.89
C SER A 148 11.32 5.81 16.86
N LEU A 149 11.84 6.42 15.79
CA LEU A 149 13.23 6.78 15.65
C LEU A 149 13.67 7.79 16.73
N ARG A 150 12.87 8.84 16.95
CA ARG A 150 13.15 9.83 17.99
C ARG A 150 13.17 9.23 19.37
N LEU A 151 12.18 8.41 19.70
CA LEU A 151 12.14 7.70 21.00
C LEU A 151 13.38 6.81 21.18
N GLY A 152 13.79 6.09 20.15
CA GLY A 152 15.02 5.28 20.19
C GLY A 152 16.26 6.11 20.50
N ILE A 153 16.43 7.27 19.86
CA ILE A 153 17.53 8.20 20.11
C ILE A 153 17.51 8.68 21.57
N TYR A 154 16.34 9.08 22.10
CA TYR A 154 16.21 9.52 23.49
C TYR A 154 16.57 8.41 24.49
N LEU A 155 16.14 7.18 24.24
CA LEU A 155 16.46 6.03 25.11
C LEU A 155 17.97 5.75 25.12
N ILE A 156 18.62 5.79 23.97
CA ILE A 156 20.08 5.64 23.87
C ILE A 156 20.79 6.76 24.63
N PHE A 157 20.33 8.01 24.49
CA PHE A 157 20.89 9.14 25.22
C PHE A 157 20.76 8.94 26.74
N ILE A 158 19.57 8.60 27.25
CA ILE A 158 19.32 8.35 28.67
C ILE A 158 20.20 7.22 29.18
N TYR A 159 20.30 6.12 28.44
CA TYR A 159 21.15 4.99 28.77
C TYR A 159 22.60 5.42 28.95
N ASN A 160 23.17 6.20 28.02
CA ASN A 160 24.55 6.67 28.11
C ASN A 160 24.76 7.59 29.32
N VAL A 161 23.84 8.51 29.60
CA VAL A 161 23.91 9.42 30.77
C VAL A 161 23.90 8.63 32.08
N VAL A 162 23.01 7.65 32.20
CA VAL A 162 22.94 6.79 33.40
C VAL A 162 24.20 5.93 33.55
N SER A 163 24.69 5.33 32.48
CA SER A 163 25.89 4.48 32.49
C SER A 163 27.13 5.24 32.91
N ILE A 164 27.29 6.50 32.46
CA ILE A 164 28.42 7.36 32.88
C ILE A 164 28.37 7.64 34.41
N ARG A 165 27.16 7.90 34.94
CA ARG A 165 27.00 8.15 36.40
C ARG A 165 27.24 6.93 37.25
N MET A 166 27.01 5.73 36.75
CA MET A 166 27.24 4.48 37.50
C MET A 166 28.74 4.07 37.53
N GLN A 167 29.59 4.68 36.72
CA GLN A 167 31.03 4.43 36.67
C GLN A 167 31.84 5.42 37.49
N GLN A 168 31.22 6.44 38.09
CA GLN A 168 31.81 7.38 39.04
C GLN A 168 31.46 7.01 40.47
#